data_7e98f21390bfcbd0a9c7de4aded08820
#
_entry.id   7e98f21390bfcbd0a9c7de4aded08820
#
_cell.length_a   1.000
_cell.length_b   1.000
_cell.length_c   1.000
_cell.angle_alpha   90.00
_cell.angle_beta   90.00
_cell.angle_gamma   90.00
#
_symmetry.space_group_name_H-M   'P 1'
#
loop_
_entity.id
_entity.type
_entity.pdbx_description
1 polymer ?
#
loop_
_entity_poly.entity_id
_entity_poly.type
_entity_poly.pdbx_seq_one_letter_code
_entity_poly.pdbx_strand_id
1 'polypeptide(L)'
;MRDGHLGGAALDVFDVEPLPAGDPLRDLPNVLLSPHVAGVTPESTGRLVTAVLGNLAAAVEGRAVEGVVNGVSPVISRRFTRSPIA
;
A
#
# COMPACT_ATOMS: atom_id res chain seq x y z
N MET A 1 -22.93 -5.51 15.34
CA MET A 1 -23.51 -4.27 14.76
C MET A 1 -25.03 -4.23 14.87
N ARG A 2 -25.74 -5.19 14.30
CA ARG A 2 -27.22 -5.17 14.30
C ARG A 2 -27.85 -5.32 15.67
N ASP A 3 -27.19 -6.02 16.57
CA ASP A 3 -27.66 -6.21 17.96
C ASP A 3 -27.41 -5.01 18.88
N GLY A 4 -26.81 -3.95 18.37
CA GLY A 4 -26.49 -2.75 19.13
C GLY A 4 -25.29 -2.86 20.02
N HIS A 5 -24.47 -3.92 19.91
CA HIS A 5 -23.25 -4.06 20.68
C HIS A 5 -22.26 -2.94 20.36
N LEU A 6 -22.12 -2.57 19.09
CA LEU A 6 -21.37 -1.41 18.63
C LEU A 6 -22.34 -0.31 18.18
N GLY A 7 -22.12 0.92 18.62
CA GLY A 7 -22.92 2.07 18.22
C GLY A 7 -22.69 2.50 16.77
N GLY A 8 -21.52 2.23 16.22
CA GLY A 8 -21.15 2.56 14.85
C GLY A 8 -19.78 2.04 14.51
N ALA A 9 -19.48 1.99 13.21
CA ALA A 9 -18.17 1.61 12.69
C ALA A 9 -17.85 2.36 11.41
N ALA A 10 -16.57 2.58 11.16
CA ALA A 10 -16.06 3.07 9.89
C ALA A 10 -15.02 2.07 9.39
N LEU A 11 -15.21 1.54 8.21
CA LEU A 11 -14.38 0.47 7.67
C LEU A 11 -13.80 0.89 6.31
N ASP A 12 -12.49 0.74 6.17
CA ASP A 12 -11.77 1.05 4.94
C ASP A 12 -11.16 -0.20 4.31
N VAL A 13 -11.13 -1.32 5.04
CA VAL A 13 -10.55 -2.59 4.60
C VAL A 13 -11.54 -3.73 4.76
N PHE A 14 -11.46 -4.72 3.88
CA PHE A 14 -12.39 -5.86 3.83
C PHE A 14 -11.65 -7.12 3.42
N ASP A 15 -12.17 -8.28 3.81
CA ASP A 15 -11.59 -9.56 3.41
C ASP A 15 -11.60 -9.76 1.89
N VAL A 16 -12.66 -9.29 1.25
CA VAL A 16 -12.77 -9.28 -0.22
C VAL A 16 -12.91 -7.84 -0.68
N GLU A 17 -11.99 -7.39 -1.50
CA GLU A 17 -11.98 -6.04 -2.06
C GLU A 17 -12.00 -6.07 -3.59
N PRO A 18 -12.83 -5.28 -4.25
CA PRO A 18 -13.85 -4.39 -3.67
C PRO A 18 -14.97 -5.14 -2.96
N LEU A 19 -15.56 -4.51 -1.95
CA LEU A 19 -16.63 -5.11 -1.17
C LEU A 19 -17.80 -5.50 -2.08
N PRO A 20 -18.23 -6.77 -2.08
CA PRO A 20 -19.34 -7.21 -2.94
C PRO A 20 -20.61 -6.42 -2.70
N ALA A 21 -21.39 -6.20 -3.76
CA ALA A 21 -22.62 -5.42 -3.70
C ALA A 21 -23.66 -6.01 -2.75
N GLY A 22 -23.66 -7.35 -2.58
CA GLY A 22 -24.57 -8.05 -1.68
C GLY A 22 -24.06 -8.24 -0.25
N ASP A 23 -22.91 -7.65 0.09
CA ASP A 23 -22.37 -7.82 1.44
C ASP A 23 -23.28 -7.12 2.47
N PRO A 24 -23.60 -7.80 3.59
CA PRO A 24 -24.48 -7.24 4.63
C PRO A 24 -23.99 -5.93 5.24
N LEU A 25 -22.68 -5.65 5.23
CA LEU A 25 -22.14 -4.40 5.73
C LEU A 25 -22.71 -3.17 5.02
N ARG A 26 -23.10 -3.31 3.76
CA ARG A 26 -23.67 -2.21 2.97
C ARG A 26 -25.05 -1.77 3.45
N ASP A 27 -25.76 -2.65 4.17
CA ASP A 27 -27.13 -2.41 4.61
C ASP A 27 -27.22 -1.90 6.04
N LEU A 28 -26.10 -1.77 6.75
CA LEU A 28 -26.09 -1.31 8.13
C LEU A 28 -26.06 0.22 8.19
N PRO A 29 -27.07 0.86 8.86
CA PRO A 29 -27.19 2.31 8.87
C PRO A 29 -26.13 3.03 9.69
N ASN A 30 -25.45 2.31 10.59
CA ASN A 30 -24.43 2.87 11.48
C ASN A 30 -23.00 2.48 11.05
N VAL A 31 -22.80 2.12 9.79
CA VAL A 31 -21.49 1.76 9.23
C VAL A 31 -21.15 2.71 8.08
N LEU A 32 -19.97 3.31 8.17
CA LEU A 32 -19.37 4.08 7.08
C LEU A 32 -18.36 3.19 6.36
N LEU A 33 -18.39 3.19 5.06
CA LEU A 33 -17.51 2.38 4.21
C LEU A 33 -16.69 3.29 3.31
N SER A 34 -15.42 2.97 3.12
CA SER A 34 -14.55 3.61 2.14
C SER A 34 -13.71 2.55 1.41
N PRO A 35 -13.20 2.84 0.21
CA PRO A 35 -12.61 1.81 -0.66
C PRO A 35 -11.10 1.65 -0.45
N HIS A 36 -10.63 1.46 0.77
CA HIS A 36 -9.22 1.23 1.10
C HIS A 36 -8.32 2.40 0.69
N VAL A 37 -8.72 3.60 1.10
CA VAL A 37 -8.03 4.84 0.71
C VAL A 37 -7.56 5.68 1.90
N ALA A 38 -7.65 5.16 3.12
CA ALA A 38 -7.30 5.92 4.33
C ALA A 38 -5.83 6.37 4.33
N GLY A 39 -4.95 5.60 3.70
CA GLY A 39 -3.54 5.94 3.59
C GLY A 39 -3.19 6.87 2.42
N VAL A 40 -4.17 7.22 1.58
CA VAL A 40 -3.91 8.00 0.35
C VAL A 40 -4.08 9.47 0.63
N THR A 41 -2.96 10.17 0.76
CA THR A 41 -2.91 11.63 0.87
C THR A 41 -1.81 12.15 -0.07
N PRO A 42 -1.81 13.45 -0.43
CA PRO A 42 -0.71 14.02 -1.21
C PRO A 42 0.64 13.82 -0.51
N GLU A 43 0.68 13.96 0.81
CA GLU A 43 1.89 13.81 1.62
C GLU A 43 2.38 12.35 1.64
N SER A 44 1.48 11.38 1.84
CA SER A 44 1.85 9.96 1.86
C SER A 44 2.32 9.48 0.49
N THR A 45 1.69 9.96 -0.59
CA THR A 45 2.10 9.64 -1.95
C THR A 45 3.50 10.19 -2.24
N GLY A 46 3.78 11.42 -1.83
CA GLY A 46 5.11 12.01 -1.96
C GLY A 46 6.18 11.23 -1.21
N ARG A 47 5.89 10.81 0.02
CA ARG A 47 6.82 9.99 0.82
C ARG A 47 7.05 8.62 0.18
N LEU A 48 6.00 8.00 -0.33
CA LEU A 48 6.10 6.72 -1.01
C LEU A 48 7.00 6.80 -2.24
N VAL A 49 6.79 7.78 -3.10
CA VAL A 49 7.60 7.99 -4.30
C VAL A 49 9.06 8.25 -3.92
N THR A 50 9.32 9.09 -2.92
CA THR A 50 10.67 9.37 -2.44
C THR A 50 11.34 8.10 -1.92
N ALA A 51 10.63 7.29 -1.13
CA ALA A 51 11.17 6.04 -0.59
C ALA A 51 11.49 5.03 -1.70
N VAL A 52 10.60 4.88 -2.67
CA VAL A 52 10.80 3.96 -3.81
C VAL A 52 12.00 4.38 -4.64
N LEU A 53 12.10 5.65 -4.99
CA LEU A 53 13.24 6.16 -5.78
C LEU A 53 14.56 6.06 -4.99
N GLY A 54 14.54 6.34 -3.70
CA GLY A 54 15.71 6.21 -2.84
C GLY A 54 16.20 4.76 -2.75
N ASN A 55 15.29 3.82 -2.60
CA ASN A 55 15.62 2.39 -2.56
C ASN A 55 16.12 1.89 -3.91
N LEU A 56 15.54 2.33 -5.00
CA LEU A 56 16.01 1.98 -6.33
C LEU A 56 17.44 2.47 -6.56
N ALA A 57 17.72 3.73 -6.23
CA ALA A 57 19.07 4.30 -6.33
C ALA A 57 20.05 3.54 -5.44
N ALA A 58 19.68 3.22 -4.21
CA ALA A 58 20.52 2.45 -3.30
C ALA A 58 20.85 1.06 -3.86
N ALA A 59 19.86 0.36 -4.42
CA ALA A 59 20.06 -0.96 -5.01
C ALA A 59 20.99 -0.92 -6.22
N VAL A 60 20.85 0.09 -7.09
CA VAL A 60 21.73 0.30 -8.25
C VAL A 60 23.17 0.57 -7.82
N GLU A 61 23.34 1.34 -6.76
CA GLU A 61 24.66 1.74 -6.24
C GLU A 61 25.28 0.70 -5.28
N GLY A 62 24.57 -0.37 -4.98
CA GLY A 62 25.03 -1.41 -4.04
C GLY A 62 24.97 -0.99 -2.58
N ARG A 63 24.20 0.05 -2.25
CA ARG A 63 23.96 0.50 -0.88
C ARG A 63 22.81 -0.27 -0.24
N ALA A 64 22.72 -0.18 1.09
CA ALA A 64 21.62 -0.80 1.84
C ALA A 64 20.26 -0.25 1.43
N VAL A 65 19.30 -1.15 1.26
CA VAL A 65 17.90 -0.83 0.96
C VAL A 65 17.09 -1.01 2.22
N GLU A 66 16.22 -0.06 2.51
CA GLU A 66 15.35 -0.10 3.70
C GLU A 66 14.05 -0.86 3.43
N GLY A 67 13.53 -1.48 4.47
CA GLY A 67 12.20 -2.10 4.43
C GLY A 67 12.14 -3.44 3.71
N VAL A 68 13.24 -4.14 3.53
CA VAL A 68 13.24 -5.50 2.97
C VAL A 68 12.60 -6.46 3.96
N VAL A 69 11.49 -7.09 3.57
CA VAL A 69 10.69 -7.94 4.47
C VAL A 69 10.70 -9.41 4.09
N ASN A 70 11.22 -9.75 2.91
CA ASN A 70 11.21 -11.12 2.39
C ASN A 70 12.59 -11.81 2.43
N GLY A 71 13.60 -11.17 3.02
CA GLY A 71 14.95 -11.71 3.14
C GLY A 71 15.75 -11.74 1.84
N VAL A 72 15.21 -11.19 0.76
CA VAL A 72 15.92 -11.15 -0.53
C VAL A 72 17.00 -10.06 -0.50
N SER A 73 18.16 -10.38 -1.06
CA SER A 73 19.22 -9.38 -1.25
C SER A 73 18.84 -8.47 -2.44
N PRO A 74 18.67 -7.16 -2.21
CA PRO A 74 18.21 -6.25 -3.25
C PRO A 74 19.37 -5.83 -4.16
N VAL A 75 19.80 -6.73 -5.03
CA VAL A 75 20.89 -6.47 -5.97
C VAL A 75 20.33 -6.35 -7.38
N ILE A 76 20.63 -5.22 -8.03
CA ILE A 76 20.27 -5.03 -9.43
C ILE A 76 21.43 -5.49 -10.32
N SER A 77 21.13 -6.33 -11.27
CA SER A 77 22.12 -6.84 -12.21
C SER A 77 22.76 -5.69 -13.02
N ARG A 78 24.07 -5.75 -13.17
CA ARG A 78 24.84 -4.76 -13.93
C ARG A 78 24.37 -4.58 -15.39
N ARG A 79 23.58 -5.50 -15.92
CA ARG A 79 23.01 -5.39 -17.26
C ARG A 79 22.19 -4.13 -17.47
N PHE A 80 21.62 -3.59 -16.38
CA PHE A 80 20.76 -2.41 -16.44
C PHE A 80 21.45 -1.12 -16.05
N THR A 81 22.70 -1.20 -15.64
CA THR A 81 23.39 -0.04 -15.06
C THR A 81 24.11 0.80 -16.09
N ARG A 82 24.18 0.35 -17.34
CA ARG A 82 24.92 1.07 -18.37
C ARG A 82 24.29 0.85 -19.72
N SER A 83 23.85 1.93 -20.34
CA SER A 83 23.45 1.93 -21.74
C SER A 83 24.68 2.24 -22.60
N PRO A 84 25.01 1.40 -23.59
CA PRO A 84 26.07 1.72 -24.54
C PRO A 84 25.72 2.82 -25.52
N ILE A 85 24.49 3.31 -25.46
CA ILE A 85 23.98 4.35 -26.35
C ILE A 85 24.13 5.74 -25.73
N ALA A 86 24.76 5.84 -24.62
CA ALA A 86 24.96 7.12 -23.96
C ALA A 86 25.77 8.07 -24.85
#